data_1031ba239425c4f0d3f15affc66782e1
#
_entry.id   1031ba239425c4f0d3f15affc66782e1
#
_cell.length_a   1.000
_cell.length_b   1.000
_cell.length_c   1.000
_cell.angle_alpha   90.00
_cell.angle_beta   90.00
_cell.angle_gamma   90.00
#
_symmetry.space_group_name_H-M   'P 1'
#
loop_
_entity.id
_entity.type
_entity.pdbx_description
1 polymer ?
#
loop_
_entity_poly.entity_id
_entity_poly.type
_entity_poly.pdbx_seq_one_letter_code
_entity_poly.pdbx_strand_id
1 'polypeptide(L)'
;NNPSTILKVIRKFPDTIDNKNEQLVVILEDAVTNEIKHLHIKPYCSNHSYFGYDYKKTNNTNLIFEGSNIPENTVFMESPNKFDSGEYNYGVECNIVGLTHHGVSEDSIVVSEAVLDKFIFHTYHKKTISFGNNLFPLNIFGDKNSVKIFPNIGDKIGIDGVIMALRKHDPLMAVVEQTEEAYREYDSITDKVICCEYPEAEVVDIHIYKNVTSNSIMPAELEKQLNDYHYSIKKYYEKIVEFYQTLRRNRGDNLNISKEFRQLVIEAMIYTKEPDKIVLTYKNEVLEPWRVHLTLKVKIRPTIGFKWTGDFGDKGVGCTILPEEQMPIDELGN
;
A
#
# COMPACT_ATOMS: atom_id res chain seq x y z
N ASN A 1 -1.97 -15.53 22.57
CA ASN A 1 -3.21 -14.80 22.23
C ASN A 1 -4.38 -15.55 22.88
N ASN A 2 -5.11 -14.88 23.77
CA ASN A 2 -6.26 -15.43 24.46
C ASN A 2 -7.48 -15.56 23.53
N PRO A 3 -8.48 -16.40 23.89
CA PRO A 3 -9.76 -16.40 23.22
C PRO A 3 -10.36 -14.98 23.25
N SER A 4 -11.02 -14.57 22.19
CA SER A 4 -11.53 -13.20 22.07
C SER A 4 -12.88 -13.18 21.34
N THR A 5 -13.69 -12.16 21.61
CA THR A 5 -14.97 -11.94 20.92
C THR A 5 -14.84 -10.74 20.00
N ILE A 6 -15.30 -10.84 18.76
CA ILE A 6 -15.32 -9.72 17.81
C ILE A 6 -16.47 -8.79 18.18
N LEU A 7 -16.14 -7.56 18.54
CA LEU A 7 -17.11 -6.52 18.87
C LEU A 7 -17.56 -5.73 17.64
N LYS A 8 -16.63 -5.43 16.72
CA LYS A 8 -16.90 -4.63 15.54
C LYS A 8 -15.94 -4.95 14.40
N VAL A 9 -16.47 -4.89 13.16
CA VAL A 9 -15.70 -5.00 11.91
C VAL A 9 -15.92 -3.75 11.09
N ILE A 10 -14.85 -3.01 10.77
CA ILE A 10 -14.92 -1.74 10.04
C ILE A 10 -14.05 -1.86 8.79
N ARG A 11 -14.66 -1.68 7.59
CA ARG A 11 -13.98 -1.69 6.29
C ARG A 11 -13.55 -0.29 5.89
N LYS A 12 -12.34 -0.16 5.34
CA LYS A 12 -11.76 1.14 4.95
C LYS A 12 -12.39 1.69 3.66
N PHE A 13 -12.59 0.85 2.66
CA PHE A 13 -13.16 1.21 1.37
C PHE A 13 -14.29 0.24 1.01
N PRO A 14 -15.50 0.40 1.62
CA PRO A 14 -16.58 -0.56 1.42
C PRO A 14 -17.20 -0.52 0.03
N ASP A 15 -17.09 0.63 -0.66
CA ASP A 15 -17.80 0.92 -1.91
C ASP A 15 -16.91 0.75 -3.16
N THR A 16 -15.66 0.32 -3.01
CA THR A 16 -14.81 0.02 -4.17
C THR A 16 -15.22 -1.31 -4.78
N ILE A 17 -15.56 -1.27 -6.07
CA ILE A 17 -16.11 -2.39 -6.85
C ILE A 17 -15.14 -3.58 -6.90
N ASP A 18 -13.85 -3.34 -6.78
CA ASP A 18 -12.81 -4.37 -6.73
C ASP A 18 -12.27 -4.53 -5.30
N ASN A 19 -12.79 -5.53 -4.59
CA ASN A 19 -12.31 -5.94 -3.25
C ASN A 19 -10.88 -6.53 -3.23
N LYS A 20 -10.08 -6.26 -4.26
CA LYS A 20 -8.71 -6.81 -4.38
C LYS A 20 -7.82 -6.43 -3.20
N ASN A 21 -8.02 -5.25 -2.63
CA ASN A 21 -7.21 -4.70 -1.53
C ASN A 21 -8.07 -4.34 -0.31
N GLU A 22 -9.02 -5.18 0.03
CA GLU A 22 -9.87 -4.99 1.19
C GLU A 22 -9.02 -4.84 2.46
N GLN A 23 -9.19 -3.71 3.14
CA GLN A 23 -8.57 -3.42 4.43
C GLN A 23 -9.66 -3.24 5.47
N LEU A 24 -9.51 -3.93 6.61
CA LEU A 24 -10.46 -3.83 7.70
C LEU A 24 -9.77 -3.76 9.05
N VAL A 25 -10.46 -3.14 10.00
CA VAL A 25 -10.13 -3.17 11.41
C VAL A 25 -11.15 -4.03 12.12
N VAL A 26 -10.66 -5.02 12.82
CA VAL A 26 -11.45 -5.90 13.69
C VAL A 26 -11.18 -5.47 15.14
N ILE A 27 -12.23 -5.06 15.84
CA ILE A 27 -12.13 -4.70 17.26
C ILE A 27 -12.60 -5.90 18.07
N LEU A 28 -11.75 -6.40 18.96
CA LEU A 28 -11.97 -7.60 19.74
C LEU A 28 -11.87 -7.28 21.23
N GLU A 29 -12.57 -8.09 22.01
CA GLU A 29 -12.46 -8.13 23.47
C GLU A 29 -11.81 -9.45 23.88
N ASP A 30 -10.72 -9.37 24.60
CA ASP A 30 -10.03 -10.51 25.19
C ASP A 30 -10.88 -11.12 26.30
N ALA A 31 -11.23 -12.41 26.18
CA ALA A 31 -12.13 -13.07 27.13
C ALA A 31 -11.54 -13.26 28.55
N VAL A 32 -10.21 -13.18 28.69
CA VAL A 32 -9.51 -13.38 29.97
C VAL A 32 -9.27 -12.05 30.67
N THR A 33 -8.79 -11.05 29.93
CA THR A 33 -8.38 -9.75 30.48
C THR A 33 -9.44 -8.68 30.36
N ASN A 34 -10.51 -8.93 29.60
CA ASN A 34 -11.52 -7.94 29.19
C ASN A 34 -10.92 -6.68 28.52
N GLU A 35 -9.70 -6.83 27.97
CA GLU A 35 -9.02 -5.77 27.26
C GLU A 35 -9.54 -5.66 25.84
N ILE A 36 -9.90 -4.45 25.43
CA ILE A 36 -10.32 -4.18 24.05
C ILE A 36 -9.10 -3.88 23.21
N LYS A 37 -8.92 -4.68 22.16
CA LYS A 37 -7.80 -4.62 21.22
C LYS A 37 -8.33 -4.41 19.81
N HIS A 38 -7.47 -4.05 18.90
CA HIS A 38 -7.79 -4.08 17.48
C HIS A 38 -6.78 -4.89 16.69
N LEU A 39 -7.24 -5.43 15.58
CA LEU A 39 -6.42 -6.11 14.60
C LEU A 39 -6.64 -5.45 13.24
N HIS A 40 -5.56 -5.00 12.61
CA HIS A 40 -5.59 -4.52 11.23
C HIS A 40 -5.38 -5.69 10.28
N ILE A 41 -6.37 -5.96 9.45
CA ILE A 41 -6.29 -6.98 8.41
C ILE A 41 -6.10 -6.26 7.08
N LYS A 42 -4.92 -6.48 6.48
CA LYS A 42 -4.51 -5.94 5.19
C LYS A 42 -4.13 -7.11 4.29
N PRO A 43 -4.35 -7.02 2.98
CA PRO A 43 -3.97 -8.09 2.06
C PRO A 43 -2.46 -8.22 1.85
N TYR A 44 -1.68 -7.27 2.33
CA TYR A 44 -0.22 -7.24 2.15
C TYR A 44 0.51 -6.80 3.42
N CYS A 45 1.75 -7.26 3.55
CA CYS A 45 2.73 -6.74 4.51
C CYS A 45 3.71 -5.80 3.80
N SER A 46 3.94 -4.64 4.38
CA SER A 46 4.92 -3.66 3.91
C SER A 46 5.65 -3.09 5.11
N ASN A 47 6.72 -3.75 5.54
CA ASN A 47 7.54 -3.29 6.67
C ASN A 47 8.66 -2.35 6.21
N HIS A 48 9.13 -2.52 4.99
CA HIS A 48 10.23 -1.77 4.41
C HIS A 48 10.02 -1.62 2.90
N SER A 49 10.59 -0.57 2.27
CA SER A 49 10.48 -0.32 0.84
C SER A 49 10.97 -1.49 -0.03
N TYR A 50 11.93 -2.27 0.48
CA TYR A 50 12.52 -3.40 -0.23
C TYR A 50 12.05 -4.76 0.27
N PHE A 51 11.08 -4.79 1.18
CA PHE A 51 10.58 -6.04 1.74
C PHE A 51 9.08 -5.97 1.99
N GLY A 52 8.36 -6.83 1.31
CA GLY A 52 6.94 -6.99 1.48
C GLY A 52 6.44 -8.26 0.81
N TYR A 53 5.24 -8.65 1.13
CA TYR A 53 4.58 -9.82 0.54
C TYR A 53 3.06 -9.70 0.65
N ASP A 54 2.37 -10.45 -0.20
CA ASP A 54 0.93 -10.64 -0.06
C ASP A 54 0.66 -11.71 0.98
N TYR A 55 -0.25 -11.43 1.90
CA TYR A 55 -0.70 -12.42 2.87
C TYR A 55 -1.57 -13.50 2.20
N LYS A 56 -1.39 -14.75 2.62
CA LYS A 56 -2.35 -15.80 2.36
C LYS A 56 -3.46 -15.76 3.42
N LYS A 57 -4.72 -15.73 2.98
CA LYS A 57 -5.88 -15.85 3.88
C LYS A 57 -6.03 -17.29 4.31
N THR A 58 -6.24 -17.52 5.62
CA THR A 58 -6.61 -18.83 6.15
C THR A 58 -8.12 -19.03 6.14
N ASN A 59 -8.59 -20.24 6.35
CA ASN A 59 -10.02 -20.54 6.51
C ASN A 59 -10.65 -19.80 7.71
N ASN A 60 -9.86 -19.38 8.68
CA ASN A 60 -10.33 -18.65 9.84
C ASN A 60 -10.84 -17.24 9.51
N THR A 61 -10.53 -16.70 8.32
CA THR A 61 -11.10 -15.42 7.87
C THR A 61 -12.63 -15.43 7.81
N ASN A 62 -13.24 -16.63 7.68
CA ASN A 62 -14.69 -16.80 7.75
C ASN A 62 -15.29 -16.50 9.13
N LEU A 63 -14.46 -16.46 10.19
CA LEU A 63 -14.87 -16.10 11.53
C LEU A 63 -14.91 -14.57 11.76
N ILE A 64 -14.55 -13.77 10.76
CA ILE A 64 -14.49 -12.30 10.88
C ILE A 64 -15.89 -11.70 10.69
N PHE A 65 -16.71 -11.81 11.71
CA PHE A 65 -18.02 -11.14 11.78
C PHE A 65 -18.33 -10.73 13.24
N GLU A 66 -19.17 -9.73 13.39
CA GLU A 66 -19.53 -9.17 14.72
C GLU A 66 -20.25 -10.23 15.57
N GLY A 67 -19.80 -10.38 16.81
CA GLY A 67 -20.31 -11.37 17.76
C GLY A 67 -19.62 -12.75 17.67
N SER A 68 -18.71 -12.95 16.72
CA SER A 68 -17.96 -14.21 16.61
C SER A 68 -16.98 -14.40 17.76
N ASN A 69 -16.91 -15.62 18.27
CA ASN A 69 -15.90 -16.03 19.25
C ASN A 69 -14.70 -16.62 18.52
N ILE A 70 -13.55 -16.05 18.77
CA ILE A 70 -12.28 -16.44 18.18
C ILE A 70 -11.50 -17.29 19.19
N PRO A 71 -11.16 -18.54 18.85
CA PRO A 71 -10.31 -19.38 19.68
C PRO A 71 -8.93 -18.76 19.92
N GLU A 72 -8.25 -19.21 20.96
CA GLU A 72 -6.86 -18.81 21.19
C GLU A 72 -5.97 -19.18 19.99
N ASN A 73 -4.95 -18.39 19.78
CA ASN A 73 -3.95 -18.60 18.72
C ASN A 73 -4.52 -18.72 17.29
N THR A 74 -5.73 -18.20 17.03
CA THR A 74 -6.31 -18.16 15.70
C THR A 74 -5.48 -17.28 14.78
N VAL A 75 -5.09 -17.81 13.64
CA VAL A 75 -4.38 -17.11 12.57
C VAL A 75 -5.36 -16.81 11.44
N PHE A 76 -5.57 -15.54 11.12
CA PHE A 76 -6.43 -15.11 10.01
C PHE A 76 -5.68 -15.02 8.67
N MET A 77 -4.43 -14.60 8.75
CA MET A 77 -3.58 -14.39 7.58
C MET A 77 -2.16 -14.83 7.92
N GLU A 78 -1.49 -15.41 6.96
CA GLU A 78 -0.13 -15.91 7.14
C GLU A 78 0.81 -15.45 6.02
N SER A 79 2.10 -15.45 6.30
CA SER A 79 3.13 -15.20 5.30
C SER A 79 3.10 -16.30 4.23
N PRO A 80 3.29 -15.97 2.95
CA PRO A 80 3.46 -16.98 1.90
C PRO A 80 4.72 -17.85 2.13
N ASN A 81 5.72 -17.31 2.83
CA ASN A 81 7.00 -17.96 3.09
C ASN A 81 6.97 -18.66 4.46
N LYS A 82 6.12 -19.67 4.59
CA LYS A 82 5.97 -20.45 5.80
C LYS A 82 5.85 -21.91 5.42
N PHE A 83 6.63 -22.77 6.08
CA PHE A 83 6.48 -24.21 5.98
C PHE A 83 5.20 -24.68 6.69
N ASP A 84 4.72 -25.86 6.35
CA ASP A 84 3.57 -26.48 7.03
C ASP A 84 3.84 -26.71 8.53
N SER A 85 5.12 -26.87 8.92
CA SER A 85 5.57 -26.92 10.33
C SER A 85 5.32 -25.64 11.10
N GLY A 86 5.06 -24.52 10.42
CA GLY A 86 4.91 -23.20 11.02
C GLY A 86 6.18 -22.36 11.05
N GLU A 87 7.30 -22.93 10.69
CA GLU A 87 8.58 -22.23 10.58
C GLU A 87 8.64 -21.34 9.35
N TYR A 88 9.47 -20.29 9.41
CA TYR A 88 9.64 -19.37 8.29
C TYR A 88 10.55 -19.98 7.23
N ASN A 89 10.12 -19.95 5.98
CA ASN A 89 10.90 -20.37 4.83
C ASN A 89 11.70 -19.18 4.27
N TYR A 90 13.01 -19.18 4.52
CA TYR A 90 13.89 -18.05 4.21
C TYR A 90 14.33 -17.95 2.75
N GLY A 91 14.04 -18.88 1.92
CA GLY A 91 14.53 -18.85 0.57
C GLY A 91 13.88 -19.87 -0.31
N VAL A 92 14.59 -20.25 -1.33
CA VAL A 92 14.21 -21.28 -2.29
C VAL A 92 15.32 -22.29 -2.38
N GLU A 93 14.99 -23.54 -2.22
CA GLU A 93 15.95 -24.64 -2.45
C GLU A 93 16.23 -24.77 -3.96
N CYS A 94 17.51 -24.77 -4.30
CA CYS A 94 17.99 -24.88 -5.66
C CYS A 94 19.11 -25.89 -5.75
N ASN A 95 19.19 -26.61 -6.86
CA ASN A 95 20.35 -27.40 -7.20
C ASN A 95 21.50 -26.48 -7.57
N ILE A 96 22.66 -26.66 -6.97
CA ILE A 96 23.86 -25.87 -7.22
C ILE A 96 24.98 -26.78 -7.67
N VAL A 97 25.68 -26.37 -8.72
CA VAL A 97 26.88 -27.06 -9.21
C VAL A 97 28.05 -26.09 -9.32
N GLY A 98 29.19 -26.48 -8.81
CA GLY A 98 30.44 -25.73 -8.95
C GLY A 98 31.17 -26.11 -10.24
N LEU A 99 31.12 -25.26 -11.23
CA LEU A 99 31.75 -25.48 -12.55
C LEU A 99 32.56 -24.24 -12.95
N THR A 100 33.56 -24.50 -13.82
CA THR A 100 34.15 -23.43 -14.62
C THR A 100 33.24 -23.16 -15.81
N HIS A 101 32.72 -21.94 -15.89
CA HIS A 101 31.85 -21.51 -16.99
C HIS A 101 32.50 -20.37 -17.78
N HIS A 102 32.27 -20.36 -19.08
CA HIS A 102 32.82 -19.33 -19.96
C HIS A 102 32.20 -17.95 -19.60
N GLY A 103 33.04 -16.93 -19.41
CA GLY A 103 32.60 -15.58 -19.07
C GLY A 103 32.27 -15.34 -17.58
N VAL A 104 32.55 -16.32 -16.72
CA VAL A 104 32.33 -16.23 -15.26
C VAL A 104 33.65 -16.18 -14.53
N SER A 105 33.83 -15.28 -13.59
CA SER A 105 35.01 -15.21 -12.71
C SER A 105 34.58 -14.93 -11.26
N GLU A 106 35.39 -15.45 -10.32
CA GLU A 106 35.23 -15.26 -8.87
C GLU A 106 33.79 -15.48 -8.34
N ASP A 107 33.20 -14.46 -7.77
CA ASP A 107 31.87 -14.50 -7.09
C ASP A 107 30.68 -14.52 -8.05
N SER A 108 30.89 -14.85 -9.31
CA SER A 108 29.83 -14.84 -10.32
C SER A 108 28.97 -16.09 -10.29
N ILE A 109 27.67 -15.92 -10.48
CA ILE A 109 26.69 -16.99 -10.52
C ILE A 109 25.97 -16.99 -11.88
N VAL A 110 25.86 -18.17 -12.49
CA VAL A 110 24.98 -18.43 -13.64
C VAL A 110 23.67 -18.97 -13.12
N VAL A 111 22.56 -18.41 -13.55
CA VAL A 111 21.22 -18.78 -13.08
C VAL A 111 20.34 -19.23 -14.24
N SER A 112 19.53 -20.26 -14.06
CA SER A 112 18.53 -20.65 -15.07
C SER A 112 17.32 -19.72 -15.03
N GLU A 113 16.67 -19.54 -16.18
CA GLU A 113 15.44 -18.73 -16.27
C GLU A 113 14.32 -19.27 -15.37
N ALA A 114 14.18 -20.60 -15.28
CA ALA A 114 13.17 -21.24 -14.44
C ALA A 114 13.38 -20.99 -12.94
N VAL A 115 14.65 -20.88 -12.52
CA VAL A 115 14.98 -20.55 -11.12
C VAL A 115 14.62 -19.10 -10.80
N LEU A 116 14.81 -18.16 -11.72
CA LEU A 116 14.47 -16.75 -11.51
C LEU A 116 13.00 -16.56 -11.13
N ASP A 117 12.10 -17.32 -11.72
CA ASP A 117 10.66 -17.21 -11.45
C ASP A 117 10.30 -17.66 -10.03
N LYS A 118 11.09 -18.53 -9.41
CA LYS A 118 10.94 -18.92 -8.00
C LYS A 118 11.38 -17.82 -7.03
N PHE A 119 12.22 -16.88 -7.48
CA PHE A 119 12.73 -15.76 -6.70
C PHE A 119 11.97 -14.44 -6.94
N ILE A 120 10.81 -14.50 -7.59
CA ILE A 120 9.96 -13.32 -7.73
C ILE A 120 9.45 -12.90 -6.36
N PHE A 121 9.62 -11.62 -6.03
CA PHE A 121 9.14 -11.04 -4.80
C PHE A 121 8.44 -9.70 -5.05
N HIS A 122 7.72 -9.22 -4.05
CA HIS A 122 7.04 -7.94 -4.11
C HIS A 122 7.71 -6.92 -3.22
N THR A 123 7.81 -5.69 -3.72
CA THR A 123 8.23 -4.52 -2.94
C THR A 123 7.11 -3.51 -2.91
N TYR A 124 7.07 -2.70 -1.85
CA TYR A 124 6.03 -1.70 -1.65
C TYR A 124 6.64 -0.33 -1.51
N HIS A 125 6.31 0.56 -2.42
CA HIS A 125 6.85 1.91 -2.47
C HIS A 125 5.76 2.92 -2.13
N LYS A 126 6.07 3.85 -1.23
CA LYS A 126 5.16 4.93 -0.87
C LYS A 126 5.56 6.22 -1.58
N LYS A 127 4.69 6.71 -2.44
CA LYS A 127 4.84 8.00 -3.12
C LYS A 127 3.97 9.03 -2.42
N THR A 128 4.57 10.14 -2.00
CA THR A 128 3.87 11.26 -1.35
C THR A 128 3.89 12.46 -2.28
N ILE A 129 2.72 13.00 -2.56
CA ILE A 129 2.52 14.14 -3.47
C ILE A 129 1.73 15.21 -2.74
N SER A 130 2.23 16.44 -2.72
CA SER A 130 1.58 17.59 -2.07
C SER A 130 1.38 18.69 -3.10
N PHE A 131 0.21 19.33 -3.09
CA PHE A 131 -0.19 20.38 -4.03
C PHE A 131 -1.39 21.19 -3.50
N GLY A 132 -1.73 22.27 -4.20
CA GLY A 132 -2.92 23.06 -3.95
C GLY A 132 -2.67 24.55 -3.73
N ASN A 133 -1.46 24.97 -3.34
CA ASN A 133 -1.12 26.40 -3.21
C ASN A 133 -0.81 27.05 -4.58
N ASN A 134 0.13 26.45 -5.32
CA ASN A 134 0.60 26.98 -6.61
C ASN A 134 0.51 25.96 -7.74
N LEU A 135 0.24 24.70 -7.40
CA LEU A 135 0.14 23.58 -8.33
C LEU A 135 -1.24 22.94 -8.21
N PHE A 136 -1.83 22.57 -9.33
CA PHE A 136 -3.05 21.78 -9.38
C PHE A 136 -2.87 20.56 -10.27
N PRO A 137 -3.54 19.43 -9.99
CA PRO A 137 -3.40 18.22 -10.78
C PRO A 137 -4.17 18.32 -12.09
N LEU A 138 -3.75 17.53 -13.08
CA LEU A 138 -4.41 17.40 -14.36
C LEU A 138 -5.23 16.10 -14.43
N ASN A 139 -6.29 16.09 -15.24
CA ASN A 139 -7.18 14.95 -15.46
C ASN A 139 -6.60 13.99 -16.52
N ILE A 140 -5.39 13.47 -16.31
CA ILE A 140 -4.66 12.71 -17.33
C ILE A 140 -5.13 11.25 -17.48
N PHE A 141 -5.86 10.72 -16.51
CA PHE A 141 -6.39 9.34 -16.52
C PHE A 141 -7.91 9.29 -16.72
N GLY A 142 -8.57 10.44 -16.76
CA GLY A 142 -10.02 10.55 -16.91
C GLY A 142 -10.46 10.89 -18.34
N ASP A 143 -11.77 10.99 -18.48
CA ASP A 143 -12.43 11.42 -19.72
C ASP A 143 -13.33 12.64 -19.49
N LYS A 144 -14.19 12.98 -20.49
CA LYS A 144 -15.14 14.11 -20.40
C LYS A 144 -16.14 13.99 -19.25
N ASN A 145 -16.47 12.77 -18.84
CA ASN A 145 -17.53 12.48 -17.89
C ASN A 145 -16.98 12.06 -16.52
N SER A 146 -15.69 11.70 -16.45
CA SER A 146 -15.06 11.14 -15.25
C SER A 146 -13.68 11.75 -15.02
N VAL A 147 -13.54 12.48 -13.93
CA VAL A 147 -12.26 13.04 -13.51
C VAL A 147 -11.43 11.99 -12.80
N LYS A 148 -10.20 11.78 -13.29
CA LYS A 148 -9.24 10.86 -12.71
C LYS A 148 -7.83 11.46 -12.81
N ILE A 149 -7.37 12.03 -11.70
CA ILE A 149 -6.11 12.77 -11.61
C ILE A 149 -4.91 11.87 -11.22
N PHE A 150 -5.19 10.70 -10.69
CA PHE A 150 -4.22 9.63 -10.39
C PHE A 150 -4.90 8.27 -10.53
N PRO A 151 -4.12 7.16 -10.69
CA PRO A 151 -4.68 5.81 -10.78
C PRO A 151 -5.41 5.40 -9.50
N ASN A 152 -6.53 4.70 -9.63
CA ASN A 152 -7.31 4.17 -8.51
C ASN A 152 -6.63 2.93 -7.88
N ILE A 153 -7.13 2.50 -6.73
CA ILE A 153 -6.71 1.23 -6.11
C ILE A 153 -7.02 0.08 -7.07
N GLY A 154 -6.01 -0.78 -7.31
CA GLY A 154 -6.08 -1.90 -8.25
C GLY A 154 -5.64 -1.56 -9.68
N ASP A 155 -5.47 -0.29 -10.03
CA ASP A 155 -4.93 0.10 -11.32
C ASP A 155 -3.42 -0.16 -11.40
N LYS A 156 -2.96 -0.49 -12.59
CA LYS A 156 -1.54 -0.57 -12.91
C LYS A 156 -1.03 0.74 -13.48
N ILE A 157 0.18 1.10 -13.11
CA ILE A 157 0.90 2.23 -13.71
C ILE A 157 1.30 1.87 -15.13
N GLY A 158 1.14 2.82 -16.05
CA GLY A 158 1.53 2.65 -17.45
C GLY A 158 3.04 2.45 -17.64
N ILE A 159 3.44 2.09 -18.86
CA ILE A 159 4.86 1.90 -19.23
C ILE A 159 5.65 3.20 -19.10
N ASP A 160 5.00 4.35 -19.29
CA ASP A 160 5.56 5.69 -19.09
C ASP A 160 5.84 6.01 -17.61
N GLY A 161 5.34 5.20 -16.69
CA GLY A 161 5.51 5.36 -15.26
C GLY A 161 4.72 6.53 -14.66
N VAL A 162 3.90 7.26 -15.43
CA VAL A 162 3.21 8.45 -14.95
C VAL A 162 2.17 8.12 -13.89
N ILE A 163 2.23 8.85 -12.77
CA ILE A 163 1.28 8.73 -11.64
C ILE A 163 0.36 9.94 -11.57
N MET A 164 0.91 11.13 -11.79
CA MET A 164 0.18 12.39 -11.71
C MET A 164 0.94 13.48 -12.46
N ALA A 165 0.23 14.39 -13.09
CA ALA A 165 0.81 15.61 -13.62
C ALA A 165 0.22 16.82 -12.89
N LEU A 166 1.09 17.78 -12.54
CA LEU A 166 0.74 19.00 -11.83
C LEU A 166 1.10 20.21 -12.68
N ARG A 167 0.14 21.09 -12.89
CA ARG A 167 0.32 22.37 -13.61
C ARG A 167 0.45 23.52 -12.63
N LYS A 168 1.36 24.44 -12.93
CA LYS A 168 1.50 25.67 -12.17
C LYS A 168 0.33 26.61 -12.48
N HIS A 169 -0.28 27.13 -11.42
CA HIS A 169 -1.28 28.18 -11.59
C HIS A 169 -0.61 29.50 -11.97
N ASP A 170 -0.99 30.05 -13.11
CA ASP A 170 -0.59 31.38 -13.54
C ASP A 170 -1.81 32.30 -13.51
N PRO A 171 -1.85 33.31 -12.62
CA PRO A 171 -2.97 34.25 -12.55
C PRO A 171 -3.23 35.01 -13.85
N LEU A 172 -2.20 35.19 -14.67
CA LEU A 172 -2.33 35.90 -15.97
C LEU A 172 -2.95 34.98 -17.02
N MET A 173 -2.69 33.67 -16.94
CA MET A 173 -3.27 32.67 -17.86
C MET A 173 -4.68 32.23 -17.42
N ALA A 174 -5.09 32.50 -16.19
CA ALA A 174 -6.44 32.21 -15.71
C ALA A 174 -7.53 33.04 -16.43
N VAL A 175 -7.16 34.07 -17.15
CA VAL A 175 -8.07 34.88 -17.97
C VAL A 175 -8.41 34.16 -19.29
N VAL A 176 -7.58 33.22 -19.72
CA VAL A 176 -7.87 32.37 -20.87
C VAL A 176 -8.65 31.17 -20.35
N GLU A 177 -9.94 31.06 -20.65
CA GLU A 177 -10.75 29.89 -20.36
C GLU A 177 -10.00 28.64 -20.84
N GLN A 178 -9.41 27.90 -19.92
CA GLN A 178 -8.80 26.65 -20.26
C GLN A 178 -9.94 25.68 -20.55
N THR A 179 -9.97 25.19 -21.77
CA THR A 179 -10.94 24.18 -22.15
C THR A 179 -10.72 22.91 -21.34
N GLU A 180 -11.78 22.14 -21.08
CA GLU A 180 -11.66 20.82 -20.40
C GLU A 180 -10.59 19.92 -21.06
N GLU A 181 -10.35 20.09 -22.35
CA GLU A 181 -9.33 19.35 -23.10
C GLU A 181 -7.91 19.71 -22.64
N ALA A 182 -7.67 20.97 -22.29
CA ALA A 182 -6.37 21.43 -21.80
C ALA A 182 -5.96 20.79 -20.45
N TYR A 183 -6.93 20.30 -19.67
CA TYR A 183 -6.65 19.61 -18.42
C TYR A 183 -6.35 18.11 -18.58
N ARG A 184 -6.49 17.54 -19.79
CA ARG A 184 -6.28 16.10 -20.04
C ARG A 184 -4.90 15.80 -20.59
N GLU A 185 -4.22 16.77 -21.10
CA GLU A 185 -2.89 16.63 -21.66
C GLU A 185 -1.89 17.41 -20.81
N TYR A 186 -0.76 16.80 -20.53
CA TYR A 186 0.35 17.46 -19.87
C TYR A 186 1.47 17.76 -20.85
N ASP A 187 2.14 18.88 -20.64
CA ASP A 187 3.38 19.23 -21.33
C ASP A 187 4.57 18.86 -20.43
N SER A 188 5.41 17.96 -20.92
CA SER A 188 6.59 17.48 -20.18
C SER A 188 7.62 18.58 -19.85
N ILE A 189 7.54 19.73 -20.50
CA ILE A 189 8.46 20.86 -20.31
C ILE A 189 7.94 21.80 -19.22
N THR A 190 6.65 22.11 -19.24
CA THR A 190 6.05 23.13 -18.36
C THR A 190 5.35 22.53 -17.13
N ASP A 191 4.82 21.32 -17.25
CA ASP A 191 4.10 20.65 -16.17
C ASP A 191 5.04 19.75 -15.35
N LYS A 192 4.80 19.67 -14.05
CA LYS A 192 5.54 18.76 -13.16
C LYS A 192 4.94 17.36 -13.25
N VAL A 193 5.57 16.48 -14.02
CA VAL A 193 5.16 15.09 -14.13
C VAL A 193 5.79 14.26 -12.99
N ILE A 194 4.96 13.51 -12.30
CA ILE A 194 5.37 12.63 -11.21
C ILE A 194 5.29 11.20 -11.70
N CYS A 195 6.43 10.54 -11.72
CA CYS A 195 6.57 9.18 -12.22
C CYS A 195 6.95 8.18 -11.12
N CYS A 196 6.60 6.93 -11.36
CA CYS A 196 7.13 5.76 -10.70
C CYS A 196 8.32 5.23 -11.52
N GLU A 197 9.35 4.79 -10.83
CA GLU A 197 10.52 4.15 -11.47
C GLU A 197 10.21 2.74 -11.97
N TYR A 198 9.07 2.19 -11.55
CA TYR A 198 8.68 0.82 -11.83
C TYR A 198 7.41 0.81 -12.69
N PRO A 199 7.51 0.56 -13.99
CA PRO A 199 6.35 0.32 -14.83
C PRO A 199 5.56 -0.92 -14.35
N GLU A 200 4.28 -0.93 -14.63
CA GLU A 200 3.32 -1.98 -14.21
C GLU A 200 3.14 -2.14 -12.69
N ALA A 201 3.67 -1.22 -11.87
CA ALA A 201 3.36 -1.19 -10.44
C ALA A 201 1.85 -1.05 -10.23
N GLU A 202 1.31 -1.78 -9.25
CA GLU A 202 -0.12 -1.73 -8.91
C GLU A 202 -0.35 -0.78 -7.71
N VAL A 203 -1.37 0.06 -7.80
CA VAL A 203 -1.80 0.91 -6.68
C VAL A 203 -2.57 0.06 -5.68
N VAL A 204 -2.04 -0.14 -4.47
CA VAL A 204 -2.63 -1.00 -3.44
C VAL A 204 -3.29 -0.24 -2.29
N ASP A 205 -2.90 1.00 -2.05
CA ASP A 205 -3.52 1.86 -1.03
C ASP A 205 -3.41 3.33 -1.42
N ILE A 206 -4.44 4.09 -1.05
CA ILE A 206 -4.50 5.54 -1.23
C ILE A 206 -4.92 6.16 0.10
N HIS A 207 -4.13 7.13 0.57
CA HIS A 207 -4.48 7.93 1.73
C HIS A 207 -4.36 9.41 1.40
N ILE A 208 -5.44 10.16 1.66
CA ILE A 208 -5.54 11.58 1.31
C ILE A 208 -5.72 12.41 2.56
N TYR A 209 -4.88 13.42 2.69
CA TYR A 209 -4.99 14.45 3.72
C TYR A 209 -5.45 15.75 3.07
N LYS A 210 -6.49 16.35 3.65
CA LYS A 210 -6.97 17.69 3.32
C LYS A 210 -6.54 18.64 4.44
N ASN A 211 -5.84 19.70 4.08
CA ASN A 211 -5.43 20.76 5.00
C ASN A 211 -6.16 22.04 4.64
N VAL A 212 -6.80 22.66 5.61
CA VAL A 212 -7.55 23.89 5.38
C VAL A 212 -6.68 25.06 5.71
N THR A 213 -5.97 25.57 4.75
CA THR A 213 -5.12 26.74 4.96
C THR A 213 -5.30 27.87 3.98
N SER A 214 -6.00 27.68 2.89
CA SER A 214 -6.29 28.76 1.95
C SER A 214 -7.20 28.28 0.82
N ASN A 215 -7.72 29.21 0.07
CA ASN A 215 -8.49 28.97 -1.13
C ASN A 215 -7.67 28.09 -2.09
N SER A 216 -8.05 26.83 -2.21
CA SER A 216 -7.51 25.94 -3.22
C SER A 216 -7.71 26.60 -4.59
N ILE A 217 -6.64 26.72 -5.36
CA ILE A 217 -6.66 27.31 -6.71
C ILE A 217 -7.22 26.31 -7.73
N MET A 218 -7.52 25.11 -7.26
CA MET A 218 -7.92 23.98 -8.09
C MET A 218 -9.38 24.11 -8.53
N PRO A 219 -9.69 23.86 -9.81
CA PRO A 219 -11.08 23.75 -10.27
C PRO A 219 -11.84 22.69 -9.47
N ALA A 220 -13.08 23.01 -9.08
CA ALA A 220 -13.91 22.11 -8.22
C ALA A 220 -14.11 20.71 -8.84
N GLU A 221 -14.12 20.61 -10.15
CA GLU A 221 -14.26 19.37 -10.90
C GLU A 221 -13.07 18.43 -10.65
N LEU A 222 -11.85 18.97 -10.59
CA LEU A 222 -10.62 18.20 -10.34
C LEU A 222 -10.53 17.74 -8.87
N GLU A 223 -11.22 18.39 -7.94
CA GLU A 223 -11.27 17.96 -6.54
C GLU A 223 -12.13 16.71 -6.31
N LYS A 224 -12.96 16.31 -7.28
CA LYS A 224 -13.95 15.23 -7.10
C LYS A 224 -13.31 13.94 -6.59
N GLN A 225 -12.34 13.40 -7.32
CA GLN A 225 -11.67 12.15 -6.93
C GLN A 225 -10.99 12.26 -5.55
N LEU A 226 -10.36 13.40 -5.25
CA LEU A 226 -9.74 13.65 -3.94
C LEU A 226 -10.77 13.66 -2.82
N ASN A 227 -11.89 14.37 -3.04
CA ASN A 227 -12.97 14.44 -2.06
C ASN A 227 -13.63 13.08 -1.84
N ASP A 228 -13.81 12.26 -2.87
CA ASP A 228 -14.40 10.92 -2.78
C ASP A 228 -13.53 9.99 -1.90
N TYR A 229 -12.22 9.95 -2.16
CA TYR A 229 -11.29 9.18 -1.31
C TYR A 229 -11.20 9.75 0.11
N HIS A 230 -11.08 11.07 0.26
CA HIS A 230 -11.04 11.72 1.57
C HIS A 230 -12.31 11.41 2.38
N TYR A 231 -13.48 11.49 1.74
CA TYR A 231 -14.77 11.18 2.36
C TYR A 231 -14.86 9.71 2.80
N SER A 232 -14.42 8.78 1.96
CA SER A 232 -14.40 7.35 2.31
C SER A 232 -13.50 7.06 3.50
N ILE A 233 -12.31 7.69 3.55
CA ILE A 233 -11.39 7.57 4.69
C ILE A 233 -11.98 8.23 5.94
N LYS A 234 -12.61 9.40 5.80
CA LYS A 234 -13.27 10.08 6.91
C LYS A 234 -14.38 9.22 7.50
N LYS A 235 -15.25 8.63 6.67
CA LYS A 235 -16.29 7.69 7.11
C LYS A 235 -15.72 6.47 7.85
N TYR A 236 -14.59 5.95 7.40
CA TYR A 236 -13.92 4.87 8.09
C TYR A 236 -13.51 5.27 9.51
N TYR A 237 -12.89 6.43 9.69
CA TYR A 237 -12.48 6.93 10.99
C TYR A 237 -13.69 7.34 11.86
N GLU A 238 -14.74 7.90 11.28
CA GLU A 238 -16.00 8.23 11.99
C GLU A 238 -16.62 6.98 12.63
N LYS A 239 -16.66 5.84 11.92
CA LYS A 239 -17.14 4.57 12.47
C LYS A 239 -16.31 4.08 13.66
N ILE A 240 -14.98 4.30 13.65
CA ILE A 240 -14.11 3.96 14.79
C ILE A 240 -14.44 4.84 16.00
N VAL A 241 -14.57 6.15 15.79
CA VAL A 241 -14.88 7.10 16.87
C VAL A 241 -16.28 6.83 17.45
N GLU A 242 -17.26 6.61 16.60
CA GLU A 242 -18.64 6.30 16.99
C GLU A 242 -18.71 5.01 17.83
N PHE A 243 -18.02 3.97 17.40
CA PHE A 243 -17.94 2.72 18.15
C PHE A 243 -17.25 2.91 19.50
N TYR A 244 -16.15 3.65 19.55
CA TYR A 244 -15.48 3.98 20.81
C TYR A 244 -16.38 4.77 21.76
N GLN A 245 -17.13 5.75 21.26
CA GLN A 245 -18.10 6.51 22.07
C GLN A 245 -19.21 5.61 22.61
N THR A 246 -19.69 4.67 21.80
CA THR A 246 -20.71 3.70 22.22
C THR A 246 -20.16 2.79 23.33
N LEU A 247 -18.94 2.32 23.23
CA LEU A 247 -18.28 1.57 24.30
C LEU A 247 -18.18 2.36 25.60
N ARG A 248 -17.80 3.65 25.54
CA ARG A 248 -17.74 4.53 26.72
C ARG A 248 -19.10 4.73 27.36
N ARG A 249 -20.15 4.94 26.57
CA ARG A 249 -21.53 5.10 27.10
C ARG A 249 -22.01 3.84 27.81
N ASN A 250 -21.71 2.66 27.26
CA ASN A 250 -22.21 1.39 27.78
C ASN A 250 -21.43 0.88 28.99
N ARG A 251 -20.12 1.16 29.08
CA ARG A 251 -19.21 0.58 30.07
C ARG A 251 -18.59 1.61 31.03
N GLY A 252 -18.88 2.90 30.83
CA GLY A 252 -18.30 3.98 31.63
C GLY A 252 -16.86 4.31 31.28
N ASP A 253 -16.19 5.11 32.12
CA ASP A 253 -14.83 5.60 31.86
C ASP A 253 -13.72 4.58 32.17
N ASN A 254 -14.03 3.48 32.87
CA ASN A 254 -13.06 2.43 33.24
C ASN A 254 -12.90 1.35 32.14
N LEU A 255 -12.85 1.78 30.88
CA LEU A 255 -12.60 0.87 29.77
C LEU A 255 -11.16 0.38 29.78
N ASN A 256 -10.97 -0.96 29.85
CA ASN A 256 -9.69 -1.58 29.63
C ASN A 256 -9.41 -1.65 28.12
N ILE A 257 -8.62 -0.71 27.59
CA ILE A 257 -8.28 -0.63 26.17
C ILE A 257 -6.77 -0.70 25.96
N SER A 258 -6.34 -1.46 24.98
CA SER A 258 -4.93 -1.56 24.63
C SER A 258 -4.35 -0.22 24.19
N LYS A 259 -3.04 -0.06 24.33
CA LYS A 259 -2.31 1.14 23.93
C LYS A 259 -2.49 1.40 22.42
N GLU A 260 -2.43 0.36 21.63
CA GLU A 260 -2.55 0.40 20.16
C GLU A 260 -3.96 0.84 19.75
N PHE A 261 -5.00 0.30 20.38
CA PHE A 261 -6.38 0.72 20.09
C PHE A 261 -6.63 2.17 20.51
N ARG A 262 -6.10 2.60 21.64
CA ARG A 262 -6.16 4.01 22.06
C ARG A 262 -5.51 4.93 21.03
N GLN A 263 -4.36 4.54 20.49
CA GLN A 263 -3.66 5.32 19.47
C GLN A 263 -4.48 5.42 18.18
N LEU A 264 -5.09 4.32 17.74
CA LEU A 264 -5.99 4.33 16.58
C LEU A 264 -7.20 5.25 16.78
N VAL A 265 -7.78 5.25 17.99
CA VAL A 265 -8.91 6.17 18.32
C VAL A 265 -8.45 7.63 18.28
N ILE A 266 -7.26 7.95 18.81
CA ILE A 266 -6.71 9.31 18.77
C ILE A 266 -6.50 9.76 17.32
N GLU A 267 -5.90 8.91 16.49
CA GLU A 267 -5.73 9.17 15.06
C GLU A 267 -7.07 9.42 14.37
N ALA A 268 -8.05 8.56 14.63
CA ALA A 268 -9.40 8.71 14.10
C ALA A 268 -10.06 10.02 14.55
N MET A 269 -9.92 10.40 15.82
CA MET A 269 -10.44 11.67 16.33
C MET A 269 -9.77 12.89 15.67
N ILE A 270 -8.47 12.82 15.39
CA ILE A 270 -7.75 13.89 14.69
C ILE A 270 -8.26 14.02 13.25
N TYR A 271 -8.40 12.89 12.55
CA TYR A 271 -8.82 12.90 11.16
C TYR A 271 -10.28 13.33 10.96
N THR A 272 -11.16 13.04 11.93
CA THR A 272 -12.59 13.35 11.85
C THR A 272 -12.94 14.75 12.33
N LYS A 273 -12.01 15.46 12.99
CA LYS A 273 -12.23 16.86 13.33
C LYS A 273 -12.46 17.70 12.07
N GLU A 274 -13.33 18.69 12.23
CA GLU A 274 -13.57 19.65 11.14
C GLU A 274 -12.25 20.30 10.72
N PRO A 275 -12.00 20.36 9.41
CA PRO A 275 -10.76 20.89 8.87
C PRO A 275 -10.38 22.27 9.39
N ASP A 276 -11.40 23.13 9.66
CA ASP A 276 -11.22 24.50 10.13
C ASP A 276 -10.53 24.65 11.50
N LYS A 277 -10.36 23.54 12.22
CA LYS A 277 -9.84 23.55 13.60
C LYS A 277 -8.43 22.98 13.73
N ILE A 278 -7.90 22.33 12.70
CA ILE A 278 -6.55 21.72 12.75
C ILE A 278 -5.80 22.03 11.47
N VAL A 279 -4.74 22.82 11.62
CA VAL A 279 -3.74 23.03 10.57
C VAL A 279 -2.69 21.93 10.67
N LEU A 280 -2.57 21.14 9.62
CA LEU A 280 -1.53 20.12 9.54
C LEU A 280 -0.18 20.78 9.24
N THR A 281 0.81 20.48 10.06
CA THR A 281 2.17 20.98 9.90
C THR A 281 3.18 19.83 9.87
N TYR A 282 4.29 20.03 9.19
CA TYR A 282 5.43 19.15 9.22
C TYR A 282 6.70 19.98 9.36
N LYS A 283 7.51 19.73 10.37
CA LYS A 283 8.72 20.51 10.71
C LYS A 283 8.45 22.02 10.81
N ASN A 284 7.34 22.40 11.44
CA ASN A 284 6.85 23.77 11.61
C ASN A 284 6.40 24.48 10.32
N GLU A 285 6.37 23.81 9.20
CA GLU A 285 5.79 24.34 7.96
C GLU A 285 4.37 23.84 7.79
N VAL A 286 3.49 24.73 7.35
CA VAL A 286 2.11 24.38 7.02
C VAL A 286 2.08 23.54 5.76
N LEU A 287 1.40 22.40 5.82
CA LEU A 287 1.28 21.51 4.66
C LEU A 287 0.40 22.15 3.58
N GLU A 288 0.68 21.78 2.34
CA GLU A 288 -0.17 22.09 1.18
C GLU A 288 -1.63 21.67 1.42
N PRO A 289 -2.61 22.33 0.76
CA PRO A 289 -4.03 22.00 0.90
C PRO A 289 -4.37 20.54 0.70
N TRP A 290 -3.68 19.88 -0.23
CA TRP A 290 -3.83 18.46 -0.51
C TRP A 290 -2.52 17.71 -0.40
N ARG A 291 -2.58 16.54 0.23
CA ARG A 291 -1.47 15.58 0.26
C ARG A 291 -1.99 14.18 0.01
N VAL A 292 -1.47 13.57 -1.04
CA VAL A 292 -1.84 12.21 -1.49
C VAL A 292 -0.69 11.26 -1.21
N HIS A 293 -0.96 10.17 -0.52
CA HIS A 293 -0.05 9.05 -0.35
C HIS A 293 -0.56 7.89 -1.17
N LEU A 294 0.22 7.47 -2.15
CA LEU A 294 -0.02 6.27 -2.95
C LEU A 294 0.95 5.18 -2.51
N THR A 295 0.45 4.01 -2.22
CA THR A 295 1.27 2.81 -1.98
C THR A 295 1.22 1.96 -3.23
N LEU A 296 2.38 1.73 -3.82
CA LEU A 296 2.59 0.99 -5.05
C LEU A 296 3.22 -0.36 -4.75
N LYS A 297 2.62 -1.42 -5.23
CA LYS A 297 3.15 -2.77 -5.20
C LYS A 297 3.89 -3.04 -6.50
N VAL A 298 5.13 -3.43 -6.39
CA VAL A 298 6.02 -3.73 -7.52
C VAL A 298 6.41 -5.19 -7.48
N LYS A 299 6.25 -5.88 -8.59
CA LYS A 299 6.72 -7.25 -8.78
C LYS A 299 8.16 -7.19 -9.29
N ILE A 300 9.09 -7.71 -8.51
CA ILE A 300 10.51 -7.76 -8.88
C ILE A 300 10.87 -9.18 -9.28
N ARG A 301 11.37 -9.33 -10.49
CA ARG A 301 12.04 -10.55 -10.97
C ARG A 301 13.53 -10.27 -10.96
N PRO A 302 14.38 -11.14 -10.36
CA PRO A 302 15.82 -10.94 -10.39
C PRO A 302 16.34 -10.86 -11.82
N THR A 303 17.35 -10.03 -12.01
CA THR A 303 18.03 -9.80 -13.30
C THR A 303 19.54 -9.93 -13.12
N ILE A 304 20.30 -9.81 -14.19
CA ILE A 304 21.75 -9.72 -14.13
C ILE A 304 22.15 -8.58 -13.20
N GLY A 305 23.14 -8.82 -12.34
CA GLY A 305 23.60 -7.89 -11.32
C GLY A 305 22.94 -8.06 -9.94
N PHE A 306 21.89 -8.89 -9.81
CA PHE A 306 21.32 -9.22 -8.50
C PHE A 306 22.34 -9.98 -7.66
N LYS A 307 22.34 -9.68 -6.35
CA LYS A 307 23.14 -10.38 -5.37
C LYS A 307 22.38 -11.57 -4.83
N TRP A 308 23.03 -12.72 -4.81
CA TRP A 308 22.50 -13.98 -4.29
C TRP A 308 23.28 -14.37 -3.05
N THR A 309 22.58 -14.91 -2.07
CA THR A 309 23.19 -15.39 -0.82
C THR A 309 22.60 -16.73 -0.44
N GLY A 310 23.43 -17.62 0.06
CA GLY A 310 23.01 -18.81 0.77
C GLY A 310 22.80 -18.53 2.26
N ASP A 311 22.24 -19.49 2.98
CA ASP A 311 21.94 -19.40 4.42
C ASP A 311 23.20 -19.30 5.28
N PHE A 312 24.34 -19.78 4.76
CA PHE A 312 25.61 -19.84 5.50
C PHE A 312 26.55 -18.65 5.19
N GLY A 313 26.04 -17.63 4.51
CA GLY A 313 26.81 -16.44 4.21
C GLY A 313 27.55 -16.46 2.87
N ASP A 314 27.39 -17.50 2.10
CA ASP A 314 27.83 -17.54 0.72
C ASP A 314 27.10 -16.45 -0.06
N LYS A 315 27.84 -15.72 -0.89
CA LYS A 315 27.27 -14.65 -1.71
C LYS A 315 27.92 -14.60 -3.07
N GLY A 316 27.14 -14.19 -4.05
CA GLY A 316 27.63 -13.98 -5.40
C GLY A 316 26.74 -13.04 -6.18
N VAL A 317 27.13 -12.71 -7.38
CA VAL A 317 26.40 -11.82 -8.28
C VAL A 317 25.96 -12.60 -9.51
N GLY A 318 24.67 -12.55 -9.83
CA GLY A 318 24.14 -13.15 -11.06
C GLY A 318 24.74 -12.45 -12.29
N CYS A 319 25.60 -13.12 -13.02
CA CYS A 319 26.30 -12.56 -14.17
C CYS A 319 25.66 -12.98 -15.51
N THR A 320 25.04 -14.15 -15.54
CA THR A 320 24.44 -14.70 -16.76
C THR A 320 23.17 -15.45 -16.42
N ILE A 321 22.18 -15.28 -17.28
CA ILE A 321 20.93 -16.03 -17.24
C ILE A 321 20.89 -16.93 -18.44
N LEU A 322 20.70 -18.23 -18.25
CA LEU A 322 20.64 -19.22 -19.32
C LEU A 322 19.24 -19.87 -19.37
N PRO A 323 18.78 -20.20 -20.57
CA PRO A 323 17.63 -21.08 -20.73
C PRO A 323 17.91 -22.44 -20.08
N GLU A 324 16.90 -23.11 -19.62
CA GLU A 324 17.01 -24.38 -18.88
C GLU A 324 17.74 -25.45 -19.70
N GLU A 325 17.57 -25.47 -21.03
CA GLU A 325 18.20 -26.38 -21.99
C GLU A 325 19.71 -26.22 -22.06
N GLN A 326 20.27 -25.11 -21.62
CA GLN A 326 21.70 -24.81 -21.61
C GLN A 326 22.35 -25.00 -20.22
N MET A 327 21.56 -25.37 -19.25
CA MET A 327 22.05 -25.64 -17.90
C MET A 327 22.67 -27.05 -17.83
N PRO A 328 23.69 -27.26 -16.96
CA PRO A 328 24.22 -28.58 -16.70
C PRO A 328 23.14 -29.49 -16.12
N ILE A 329 23.17 -30.74 -16.52
CA ILE A 329 22.32 -31.81 -16.02
C ILE A 329 23.12 -32.90 -15.37
N ASP A 330 22.63 -33.50 -14.31
CA ASP A 330 23.24 -34.68 -13.69
C ASP A 330 22.85 -35.98 -14.43
N GLU A 331 23.39 -37.10 -13.96
CA GLU A 331 23.13 -38.45 -14.56
C GLU A 331 21.65 -38.87 -14.41
N LEU A 332 20.90 -38.22 -13.53
CA LEU A 332 19.48 -38.48 -13.28
C LEU A 332 18.55 -37.53 -14.06
N GLY A 333 19.12 -36.57 -14.79
CA GLY A 333 18.38 -35.60 -15.58
C GLY A 333 17.87 -34.38 -14.79
N ASN A 334 18.44 -34.17 -13.60
CA ASN A 334 18.11 -32.96 -12.80
C ASN A 334 18.96 -31.78 -13.23
#